data_3c4221d3593f250b5f2dd710a52cbfb6
#
_entry.id   3c4221d3593f250b5f2dd710a52cbfb6
#
_cell.length_a   1.000
_cell.length_b   1.000
_cell.length_c   1.000
_cell.angle_alpha   90.00
_cell.angle_beta   90.00
_cell.angle_gamma   90.00
#
_symmetry.space_group_name_H-M   'P 1'
#
loop_
_entity.id
_entity.type
_entity.pdbx_description
1 polymer ?
#
loop_
_entity_poly.entity_id
_entity_poly.type
_entity_poly.pdbx_seq_one_letter_code
_entity_poly.pdbx_strand_id
1 'polypeptide(L)'
;ERISVGSLSTPIEKIKQETFEVTQDKKYHELINQLVERSGSILVFVKTKHGADKIVKRLKYDGHKADAIHGNLRQSKRDRVITGFRNGNSRILVATDVAARGLDIPLIQHVINYDLPQVPEDYIHRIGRTGRAGKEGSALTFLTPSDRSMWNSISKLIDPNYKPQVNNQKRNFKD
;
A
#
# COMPACT_ATOMS: atom_id res chain seq x y z
N GLU A 1 -23.09 -3.28 12.37
CA GLU A 1 -22.91 -1.87 12.11
C GLU A 1 -21.50 -1.57 11.66
N ARG A 2 -21.38 -0.74 10.69
CA ARG A 2 -20.10 -0.43 10.10
C ARG A 2 -19.22 0.35 11.03
N ILE A 3 -17.94 0.02 10.99
CA ILE A 3 -16.94 0.85 11.62
C ILE A 3 -17.11 2.26 11.07
N SER A 4 -17.27 3.20 11.96
CA SER A 4 -17.32 4.60 11.59
C SER A 4 -15.95 5.02 11.10
N VAL A 5 -15.73 4.89 9.82
CA VAL A 5 -14.57 5.48 9.13
C VAL A 5 -14.96 6.82 8.54
N GLY A 6 -15.73 7.58 9.29
CA GLY A 6 -16.26 8.86 8.85
C GLY A 6 -15.21 9.90 8.47
N SER A 7 -13.93 9.64 8.81
CA SER A 7 -12.82 10.47 8.38
C SER A 7 -12.34 10.17 6.96
N LEU A 8 -12.78 9.06 6.37
CA LEU A 8 -12.41 8.71 5.00
C LEU A 8 -13.37 9.34 4.02
N SER A 9 -12.84 9.98 3.00
CA SER A 9 -13.63 10.56 1.91
C SER A 9 -14.19 9.50 0.96
N THR A 10 -13.71 8.25 1.05
CA THR A 10 -14.09 7.14 0.19
C THR A 10 -14.65 6.00 1.01
N PRO A 11 -15.85 5.50 0.70
CA PRO A 11 -16.33 4.27 1.33
C PRO A 11 -15.45 3.09 1.01
N ILE A 12 -15.10 2.31 2.03
CA ILE A 12 -14.23 1.13 1.86
C ILE A 12 -14.84 0.14 0.86
N GLU A 13 -16.15 0.05 0.79
CA GLU A 13 -16.84 -0.86 -0.13
C GLU A 13 -16.57 -0.58 -1.61
N LYS A 14 -16.16 0.65 -1.95
CA LYS A 14 -15.81 1.03 -3.34
C LYS A 14 -14.38 0.70 -3.69
N ILE A 15 -13.60 0.21 -2.74
CA ILE A 15 -12.21 -0.16 -2.95
C ILE A 15 -12.14 -1.68 -3.08
N LYS A 16 -11.68 -2.14 -4.23
CA LYS A 16 -11.44 -3.57 -4.42
C LYS A 16 -10.21 -3.97 -3.62
N GLN A 17 -10.40 -4.77 -2.59
CA GLN A 17 -9.34 -5.20 -1.70
C GLN A 17 -8.93 -6.63 -2.00
N GLU A 18 -7.64 -6.84 -2.23
CA GLU A 18 -7.07 -8.14 -2.51
C GLU A 18 -5.85 -8.38 -1.61
N THR A 19 -5.56 -9.65 -1.35
CA THR A 19 -4.35 -10.06 -0.64
C THR A 19 -3.55 -11.01 -1.52
N PHE A 20 -2.24 -10.97 -1.34
CA PHE A 20 -1.33 -11.87 -2.02
C PHE A 20 -0.34 -12.44 -1.01
N GLU A 21 -0.38 -13.76 -0.82
CA GLU A 21 0.53 -14.43 0.09
C GLU A 21 1.89 -14.60 -0.58
N VAL A 22 2.94 -14.19 0.10
CA VAL A 22 4.30 -14.15 -0.45
C VAL A 22 5.31 -14.30 0.68
N THR A 23 6.47 -14.85 0.38
CA THR A 23 7.59 -14.84 1.32
C THR A 23 8.34 -13.51 1.24
N GLN A 24 9.04 -13.16 2.31
CA GLN A 24 9.72 -11.86 2.39
C GLN A 24 10.71 -11.66 1.24
N ASP A 25 11.43 -12.70 0.86
CA ASP A 25 12.42 -12.65 -0.21
C ASP A 25 11.81 -12.51 -1.60
N LYS A 26 10.53 -12.83 -1.76
CA LYS A 26 9.83 -12.75 -3.06
C LYS A 26 8.95 -11.51 -3.22
N LYS A 27 8.85 -10.68 -2.18
CA LYS A 27 8.01 -9.48 -2.23
C LYS A 27 8.34 -8.56 -3.41
N TYR A 28 9.61 -8.29 -3.62
CA TYR A 28 10.00 -7.38 -4.70
C TYR A 28 9.65 -7.96 -6.07
N HIS A 29 9.89 -9.24 -6.27
CA HIS A 29 9.53 -9.91 -7.53
C HIS A 29 8.03 -9.80 -7.80
N GLU A 30 7.21 -10.02 -6.76
CA GLU A 30 5.76 -9.89 -6.91
C GLU A 30 5.33 -8.43 -7.13
N LEU A 31 6.02 -7.48 -6.52
CA LEU A 31 5.79 -6.07 -6.80
C LEU A 31 5.97 -5.78 -8.30
N ILE A 32 7.06 -6.25 -8.90
CA ILE A 32 7.31 -6.08 -10.32
C ILE A 32 6.17 -6.67 -11.16
N ASN A 33 5.72 -7.89 -10.81
CA ASN A 33 4.61 -8.52 -11.51
C ASN A 33 3.34 -7.66 -11.46
N GLN A 34 3.03 -7.10 -10.30
CA GLN A 34 1.85 -6.27 -10.13
C GLN A 34 1.96 -4.94 -10.90
N LEU A 35 3.14 -4.38 -10.99
CA LEU A 35 3.36 -3.14 -11.75
C LEU A 35 3.16 -3.36 -13.25
N VAL A 36 3.51 -4.53 -13.76
CA VAL A 36 3.31 -4.89 -15.17
C VAL A 36 1.82 -5.12 -15.46
N GLU A 37 1.11 -5.77 -14.55
CA GLU A 37 -0.32 -6.09 -14.73
C GLU A 37 -1.23 -4.88 -14.60
N ARG A 38 -0.81 -3.84 -13.88
CA ARG A 38 -1.63 -2.68 -13.58
C ARG A 38 -1.22 -1.49 -14.43
N SER A 39 -2.20 -0.66 -14.76
CA SER A 39 -1.95 0.62 -15.41
C SER A 39 -2.29 1.76 -14.46
N GLY A 40 -1.68 2.91 -14.67
CA GLY A 40 -1.96 4.12 -13.90
C GLY A 40 -1.08 4.29 -12.67
N SER A 41 -1.45 5.24 -11.83
CA SER A 41 -0.67 5.64 -10.67
C SER A 41 -0.75 4.61 -9.54
N ILE A 42 0.38 4.36 -8.89
CA ILE A 42 0.50 3.37 -7.82
C ILE A 42 1.20 4.00 -6.62
N LEU A 43 0.59 3.87 -5.46
CA LEU A 43 1.19 4.25 -4.18
C LEU A 43 1.55 2.97 -3.43
N VAL A 44 2.83 2.79 -3.14
CA VAL A 44 3.36 1.63 -2.43
C VAL A 44 3.69 2.04 -1.01
N PHE A 45 3.12 1.38 -0.02
CA PHE A 45 3.43 1.62 1.38
C PHE A 45 4.44 0.62 1.90
N VAL A 46 5.48 1.15 2.52
CA VAL A 46 6.53 0.37 3.16
C VAL A 46 6.68 0.79 4.62
N LYS A 47 7.29 -0.07 5.41
CA LYS A 47 7.41 0.12 6.85
C LYS A 47 8.41 1.20 7.23
N THR A 48 9.56 1.27 6.53
CA THR A 48 10.67 2.14 6.92
C THR A 48 11.14 3.03 5.79
N LYS A 49 11.74 4.18 6.17
CA LYS A 49 12.35 5.11 5.22
C LYS A 49 13.48 4.45 4.43
N HIS A 50 14.29 3.61 5.08
CA HIS A 50 15.36 2.88 4.39
C HIS A 50 14.79 1.88 3.38
N GLY A 51 13.71 1.21 3.74
CA GLY A 51 13.00 0.32 2.83
C GLY A 51 12.45 1.08 1.62
N ALA A 52 11.92 2.28 1.83
CA ALA A 52 11.43 3.11 0.73
C ALA A 52 12.55 3.46 -0.25
N ASP A 53 13.68 3.96 0.25
CA ASP A 53 14.82 4.32 -0.59
C ASP A 53 15.38 3.11 -1.35
N LYS A 54 15.48 1.98 -0.67
CA LYS A 54 16.00 0.74 -1.28
C LYS A 54 15.11 0.26 -2.42
N ILE A 55 13.81 0.25 -2.21
CA ILE A 55 12.85 -0.18 -3.24
C ILE A 55 12.89 0.77 -4.43
N VAL A 56 12.88 2.07 -4.19
CA VAL A 56 12.91 3.06 -5.27
C VAL A 56 14.19 2.93 -6.10
N LYS A 57 15.33 2.77 -5.44
CA LYS A 57 16.61 2.56 -6.14
C LYS A 57 16.55 1.34 -7.06
N ARG A 58 15.98 0.26 -6.57
CA ARG A 58 15.84 -0.99 -7.33
C ARG A 58 14.84 -0.84 -8.47
N LEU A 59 13.71 -0.15 -8.23
CA LEU A 59 12.72 0.12 -9.26
C LEU A 59 13.30 0.96 -10.40
N LYS A 60 14.07 1.99 -10.06
CA LYS A 60 14.76 2.82 -11.08
C LYS A 60 15.74 2.01 -11.88
N TYR A 61 16.51 1.16 -11.23
CA TYR A 61 17.45 0.26 -11.91
C TYR A 61 16.72 -0.65 -12.90
N ASP A 62 15.54 -1.13 -12.53
CA ASP A 62 14.72 -1.99 -13.38
C ASP A 62 13.88 -1.21 -14.41
N GLY A 63 14.11 0.10 -14.55
CA GLY A 63 13.49 0.92 -15.59
C GLY A 63 12.15 1.54 -15.23
N HIS A 64 11.74 1.49 -13.97
CA HIS A 64 10.48 2.08 -13.52
C HIS A 64 10.67 3.51 -13.05
N LYS A 65 9.67 4.35 -13.32
CA LYS A 65 9.65 5.74 -12.85
C LYS A 65 9.04 5.78 -11.45
N ALA A 66 9.88 5.81 -10.45
CA ALA A 66 9.49 5.75 -9.04
C ALA A 66 10.22 6.81 -8.22
N ASP A 67 9.54 7.32 -7.21
CA ASP A 67 10.12 8.23 -6.22
C ASP A 67 9.67 7.82 -4.83
N ALA A 68 10.50 8.16 -3.82
CA ALA A 68 10.20 7.89 -2.42
C ALA A 68 9.76 9.16 -1.69
N ILE A 69 8.82 8.98 -0.74
CA ILE A 69 8.48 10.02 0.23
C ILE A 69 8.61 9.45 1.64
N HIS A 70 9.47 10.07 2.43
CA HIS A 70 9.67 9.74 3.83
C HIS A 70 10.16 10.96 4.63
N GLY A 71 10.25 10.80 5.95
CA GLY A 71 10.49 11.92 6.87
C GLY A 71 11.85 12.59 6.76
N ASN A 72 12.85 11.96 6.13
CA ASN A 72 14.18 12.54 5.97
C ASN A 72 14.30 13.47 4.76
N LEU A 73 13.27 13.56 3.92
CA LEU A 73 13.32 14.43 2.76
C LEU A 73 13.04 15.88 3.15
N ARG A 74 13.77 16.80 2.53
CA ARG A 74 13.49 18.23 2.66
C ARG A 74 12.13 18.55 2.02
N GLN A 75 11.46 19.58 2.53
CA GLN A 75 10.16 19.99 2.04
C GLN A 75 10.17 20.29 0.54
N SER A 76 11.21 20.96 0.05
CA SER A 76 11.35 21.27 -1.38
C SER A 76 11.41 20.00 -2.24
N LYS A 77 12.09 18.96 -1.76
CA LYS A 77 12.16 17.69 -2.46
C LYS A 77 10.82 16.94 -2.41
N ARG A 78 10.14 16.98 -1.26
CA ARG A 78 8.80 16.39 -1.12
C ARG A 78 7.83 17.02 -2.09
N ASP A 79 7.84 18.34 -2.20
CA ASP A 79 6.98 19.08 -3.13
C ASP A 79 7.28 18.71 -4.58
N ARG A 80 8.54 18.57 -4.95
CA ARG A 80 8.94 18.14 -6.29
C ARG A 80 8.48 16.71 -6.61
N VAL A 81 8.60 15.81 -5.65
CA VAL A 81 8.16 14.43 -5.82
C VAL A 81 6.65 14.36 -6.04
N ILE A 82 5.88 15.08 -5.22
CA ILE A 82 4.42 15.13 -5.36
C ILE A 82 4.02 15.76 -6.69
N THR A 83 4.66 16.86 -7.09
CA THR A 83 4.40 17.50 -8.37
C THR A 83 4.69 16.56 -9.54
N GLY A 84 5.83 15.84 -9.49
CA GLY A 84 6.19 14.87 -10.52
C GLY A 84 5.20 13.72 -10.61
N PHE A 85 4.71 13.25 -9.46
CA PHE A 85 3.70 12.21 -9.42
C PHE A 85 2.35 12.71 -9.98
N ARG A 86 1.96 13.91 -9.60
CA ARG A 86 0.73 14.54 -10.11
C ARG A 86 0.77 14.74 -11.62
N ASN A 87 1.93 15.11 -12.17
CA ASN A 87 2.10 15.35 -13.60
C ASN A 87 2.38 14.08 -14.42
N GLY A 88 2.46 12.92 -13.77
CA GLY A 88 2.74 11.66 -14.45
C GLY A 88 4.22 11.41 -14.74
N ASN A 89 5.13 12.27 -14.25
CA ASN A 89 6.58 12.06 -14.41
C ASN A 89 7.06 10.84 -13.62
N SER A 90 6.41 10.54 -12.50
CA SER A 90 6.59 9.30 -11.77
C SER A 90 5.26 8.56 -11.73
N ARG A 91 5.29 7.29 -12.05
CA ARG A 91 4.11 6.43 -11.98
C ARG A 91 3.93 5.84 -10.58
N ILE A 92 5.03 5.62 -9.89
CA ILE A 92 5.07 4.88 -8.62
C ILE A 92 5.62 5.80 -7.53
N LEU A 93 4.86 5.92 -6.46
CA LEU A 93 5.27 6.62 -5.26
C LEU A 93 5.41 5.62 -4.13
N VAL A 94 6.59 5.55 -3.51
CA VAL A 94 6.84 4.66 -2.36
C VAL A 94 6.92 5.51 -1.10
N ALA A 95 6.05 5.23 -0.15
CA ALA A 95 5.88 6.09 1.03
C ALA A 95 5.84 5.28 2.33
N THR A 96 6.20 5.95 3.42
CA THR A 96 5.90 5.49 4.77
C THR A 96 4.60 6.14 5.25
N ASP A 97 3.95 5.55 6.25
CA ASP A 97 2.69 6.09 6.79
C ASP A 97 2.84 7.52 7.31
N VAL A 98 3.92 7.77 8.05
CA VAL A 98 4.16 9.10 8.64
C VAL A 98 4.30 10.16 7.54
N ALA A 99 5.03 9.85 6.49
CA ALA A 99 5.26 10.80 5.42
C ALA A 99 4.00 11.03 4.56
N ALA A 100 3.15 10.02 4.42
CA ALA A 100 1.92 10.15 3.64
C ALA A 100 0.83 10.94 4.37
N ARG A 101 0.89 11.01 5.70
CA ARG A 101 -0.06 11.80 6.48
C ARG A 101 0.09 13.28 6.15
N GLY A 102 -1.04 13.95 5.97
CA GLY A 102 -1.07 15.38 5.68
C GLY A 102 -0.62 15.77 4.27
N LEU A 103 -0.26 14.80 3.44
CA LEU A 103 0.05 15.09 2.05
C LEU A 103 -1.23 15.08 1.21
N ASP A 104 -1.37 16.11 0.40
CA ASP A 104 -2.41 16.15 -0.62
C ASP A 104 -1.92 15.38 -1.84
N ILE A 105 -2.07 14.05 -1.76
CA ILE A 105 -1.69 13.16 -2.85
C ILE A 105 -2.86 13.12 -3.83
N PRO A 106 -2.62 13.29 -5.12
CA PRO A 106 -3.68 13.26 -6.12
C PRO A 106 -4.34 11.88 -6.19
N LEU A 107 -5.39 11.78 -6.98
CA LEU A 107 -6.10 10.53 -7.20
C LEU A 107 -5.14 9.41 -7.59
N ILE A 108 -5.18 8.33 -6.81
CA ILE A 108 -4.34 7.16 -7.01
C ILE A 108 -5.23 6.00 -7.44
N GLN A 109 -4.81 5.30 -8.49
CA GLN A 109 -5.59 4.17 -8.99
C GLN A 109 -5.38 2.92 -8.16
N HIS A 110 -4.16 2.67 -7.70
CA HIS A 110 -3.84 1.48 -6.93
C HIS A 110 -3.00 1.80 -5.71
N VAL A 111 -3.36 1.20 -4.59
CA VAL A 111 -2.53 1.19 -3.38
C VAL A 111 -1.98 -0.22 -3.21
N ILE A 112 -0.67 -0.34 -3.00
CA ILE A 112 -0.03 -1.62 -2.68
C ILE A 112 0.58 -1.52 -1.30
N ASN A 113 0.10 -2.35 -0.38
CA ASN A 113 0.69 -2.49 0.94
C ASN A 113 1.80 -3.54 0.85
N TYR A 114 3.00 -3.07 0.54
CA TYR A 114 4.19 -3.92 0.46
C TYR A 114 4.55 -4.50 1.83
N ASP A 115 4.42 -3.68 2.87
CA ASP A 115 4.50 -4.08 4.27
C ASP A 115 3.19 -3.72 4.98
N LEU A 116 2.77 -4.53 5.93
CA LEU A 116 1.63 -4.19 6.78
C LEU A 116 1.94 -2.98 7.66
N PRO A 117 0.94 -2.19 8.02
CA PRO A 117 1.13 -1.10 8.96
C PRO A 117 1.42 -1.64 10.37
N GLN A 118 1.97 -0.77 11.22
CA GLN A 118 2.25 -1.14 12.61
C GLN A 118 1.00 -1.09 13.49
N VAL A 119 -0.02 -0.34 13.08
CA VAL A 119 -1.32 -0.28 13.75
C VAL A 119 -2.42 -0.54 12.74
N PRO A 120 -3.47 -1.29 13.11
CA PRO A 120 -4.52 -1.68 12.15
C PRO A 120 -5.22 -0.50 11.49
N GLU A 121 -5.42 0.59 12.20
CA GLU A 121 -6.13 1.78 11.71
C GLU A 121 -5.42 2.42 10.51
N ASP A 122 -4.12 2.29 10.43
CA ASP A 122 -3.34 2.85 9.32
C ASP A 122 -3.66 2.16 7.99
N TYR A 123 -4.12 0.91 8.03
CA TYR A 123 -4.57 0.23 6.82
C TYR A 123 -5.70 1.00 6.13
N ILE A 124 -6.67 1.44 6.92
CA ILE A 124 -7.82 2.19 6.40
C ILE A 124 -7.36 3.52 5.79
N HIS A 125 -6.45 4.21 6.49
CA HIS A 125 -5.89 5.47 5.98
C HIS A 125 -5.10 5.27 4.69
N ARG A 126 -4.38 4.16 4.56
CA ARG A 126 -3.64 3.83 3.35
C ARG A 126 -4.56 3.60 2.16
N ILE A 127 -5.54 2.73 2.30
CA ILE A 127 -6.42 2.38 1.17
C ILE A 127 -7.36 3.52 0.82
N GLY A 128 -7.65 4.42 1.74
CA GLY A 128 -8.45 5.61 1.47
C GLY A 128 -7.80 6.59 0.50
N ARG A 129 -6.58 6.35 0.06
CA ARG A 129 -5.91 7.14 -0.97
C ARG A 129 -6.36 6.79 -2.38
N THR A 130 -7.10 5.72 -2.55
CA THR A 130 -7.66 5.32 -3.84
C THR A 130 -9.20 5.33 -3.79
N GLY A 131 -9.86 5.19 -4.93
CA GLY A 131 -11.30 5.12 -5.01
C GLY A 131 -12.04 6.44 -4.77
N ARG A 132 -11.36 7.57 -4.93
CA ARG A 132 -11.95 8.89 -4.69
C ARG A 132 -12.75 9.39 -5.90
N ALA A 133 -13.64 10.35 -5.64
CA ALA A 133 -14.44 11.04 -6.66
C ALA A 133 -15.35 10.09 -7.45
N GLY A 134 -15.89 9.07 -6.79
CA GLY A 134 -16.81 8.11 -7.41
C GLY A 134 -16.14 7.08 -8.31
N LYS A 135 -14.82 7.12 -8.46
CA LYS A 135 -14.07 6.12 -9.23
C LYS A 135 -13.73 4.91 -8.37
N GLU A 136 -13.75 3.73 -8.99
CA GLU A 136 -13.31 2.52 -8.31
C GLU A 136 -11.82 2.59 -8.03
N GLY A 137 -11.43 2.11 -6.85
CA GLY A 137 -10.05 2.00 -6.46
C GLY A 137 -9.67 0.56 -6.20
N SER A 138 -8.37 0.29 -6.16
CA SER A 138 -7.86 -1.03 -5.85
C SER A 138 -6.77 -0.95 -4.78
N ALA A 139 -6.79 -1.91 -3.88
CA ALA A 139 -5.78 -2.07 -2.83
C ALA A 139 -5.32 -3.52 -2.79
N LEU A 140 -4.02 -3.72 -2.90
CA LEU A 140 -3.40 -5.03 -2.81
C LEU A 140 -2.49 -5.08 -1.59
N THR A 141 -2.57 -6.14 -0.82
CA THR A 141 -1.76 -6.31 0.39
C THR A 141 -0.92 -7.58 0.28
N PHE A 142 0.38 -7.44 0.45
CA PHE A 142 1.27 -8.58 0.55
C PHE A 142 1.29 -9.10 1.99
N LEU A 143 1.09 -10.39 2.13
CA LEU A 143 1.07 -11.07 3.43
C LEU A 143 2.16 -12.12 3.48
N THR A 144 3.06 -11.99 4.44
CA THR A 144 4.02 -13.04 4.75
C THR A 144 3.48 -13.94 5.87
N PRO A 145 4.08 -15.11 6.12
CA PRO A 145 3.62 -15.98 7.20
C PRO A 145 3.59 -15.30 8.58
N SER A 146 4.47 -14.33 8.82
CA SER A 146 4.51 -13.61 10.10
C SER A 146 3.44 -12.52 10.24
N ASP A 147 2.70 -12.21 9.17
CA ASP A 147 1.73 -11.11 9.16
C ASP A 147 0.33 -11.51 9.62
N ARG A 148 0.10 -12.76 9.93
CA ARG A 148 -1.24 -13.27 10.23
C ARG A 148 -1.93 -12.52 11.37
N SER A 149 -1.21 -12.32 12.48
CA SER A 149 -1.80 -11.67 13.66
C SER A 149 -2.26 -10.25 13.34
N MET A 150 -1.41 -9.47 12.70
CA MET A 150 -1.77 -8.10 12.30
C MET A 150 -2.89 -8.10 11.27
N TRP A 151 -2.85 -9.01 10.29
CA TRP A 151 -3.89 -9.09 9.29
C TRP A 151 -5.25 -9.46 9.89
N ASN A 152 -5.28 -10.35 10.88
CA ASN A 152 -6.50 -10.66 11.61
C ASN A 152 -7.06 -9.42 12.32
N SER A 153 -6.19 -8.62 12.94
CA SER A 153 -6.59 -7.38 13.60
C SER A 153 -7.16 -6.37 12.61
N ILE A 154 -6.53 -6.22 11.45
CA ILE A 154 -7.02 -5.35 10.38
C ILE A 154 -8.37 -5.85 9.87
N SER A 155 -8.50 -7.14 9.63
CA SER A 155 -9.72 -7.74 9.11
C SER A 155 -10.91 -7.56 10.06
N LYS A 156 -10.67 -7.69 11.38
CA LYS A 156 -11.69 -7.44 12.39
C LYS A 156 -12.10 -5.98 12.44
N LEU A 157 -11.18 -5.08 12.18
CA LEU A 157 -11.47 -3.65 12.16
C LEU A 157 -12.39 -3.30 10.98
N ILE A 158 -12.17 -3.92 9.83
CA ILE A 158 -12.97 -3.69 8.62
C ILE A 158 -14.31 -4.39 8.72
N ASP A 159 -14.33 -5.62 9.20
CA ASP A 159 -15.51 -6.47 9.36
C ASP A 159 -15.54 -7.05 10.76
N PRO A 160 -16.36 -6.48 11.67
CA PRO A 160 -16.45 -6.98 13.05
C PRO A 160 -16.88 -8.44 13.15
N ASN A 161 -17.52 -8.98 12.11
CA ASN A 161 -17.93 -10.38 12.08
C ASN A 161 -16.86 -11.31 11.52
N TYR A 162 -15.69 -10.77 11.17
CA TYR A 162 -14.60 -11.55 10.62
C TYR A 162 -14.16 -12.61 11.62
N LYS A 163 -14.06 -13.85 11.12
CA LYS A 163 -13.49 -14.98 11.88
C LYS A 163 -12.22 -15.43 11.18
N PRO A 164 -11.10 -15.47 11.90
CA PRO A 164 -9.87 -16.00 11.33
C PRO A 164 -10.10 -17.40 10.81
N GLN A 165 -9.70 -17.66 9.58
CA GLN A 165 -9.75 -19.02 9.05
C GLN A 165 -8.71 -19.85 9.81
N VAL A 166 -9.16 -20.98 10.38
CA VAL A 166 -8.25 -21.97 10.96
C VAL A 166 -7.50 -22.59 9.79
N ASN A 167 -6.22 -22.34 9.73
CA ASN A 167 -5.50 -22.57 8.50
C ASN A 167 -4.96 -23.99 8.39
N ASN A 168 -5.40 -24.67 7.38
CA ASN A 168 -4.70 -25.81 6.81
C ASN A 168 -3.54 -25.37 5.89
N GLN A 169 -3.22 -24.08 5.85
CA GLN A 169 -2.22 -23.53 4.93
C GLN A 169 -0.77 -23.67 5.38
N LYS A 170 -0.52 -24.34 6.50
CA LYS A 170 0.85 -24.71 6.87
C LYS A 170 1.57 -25.51 5.78
N ARG A 171 0.81 -25.98 4.79
CA ARG A 171 1.36 -26.78 3.68
C ARG A 171 1.89 -25.96 2.51
N ASN A 172 1.44 -24.69 2.38
CA ASN A 172 1.81 -23.88 1.21
C ASN A 172 3.07 -23.04 1.40
N PHE A 173 3.62 -23.00 2.61
CA PHE A 173 4.83 -22.26 2.90
C PHE A 173 6.09 -23.14 2.99
N LYS A 174 5.99 -24.40 2.65
CA LYS A 174 7.12 -25.35 2.78
C LYS A 174 8.03 -25.42 1.55
N ASP A 175 7.75 -24.65 0.52
CA ASP A 175 8.59 -24.66 -0.69
C ASP A 175 9.21 -23.31 -0.95
#